data_85d7ff8b9bc0b172b3bcb59f75d0041a
#
_entry.id   85d7ff8b9bc0b172b3bcb59f75d0041a
#
_cell.length_a   1.000
_cell.length_b   1.000
_cell.length_c   1.000
_cell.angle_alpha   90.00
_cell.angle_beta   90.00
_cell.angle_gamma   90.00
#
_symmetry.space_group_name_H-M   'P 1'
#
loop_
_entity.id
_entity.type
_entity.pdbx_description
1 polymer ?
#
loop_
_entity_poly.entity_id
_entity_poly.type
_entity_poly.pdbx_seq_one_letter_code
_entity_poly.pdbx_strand_id
1 'polypeptide(L)'
;MNNSVFGKTLENIRNRVDIRLISMDKVAQKLAAKPNYVSCTIFDENLIAVHMKKTKLYFNNPVYLGMSILDLSKSLMYNFHCNYIKTKFGDNAKLLFTETDSLAYEINTKDFLQRYQRRR
;
A
#
# COMPACT_ATOMS: atom_id res chain seq x y z
N MET A 1 -1.05 10.56 5.56
CA MET A 1 -2.49 10.25 5.74
C MET A 1 -3.16 9.77 4.45
N ASN A 2 -2.88 10.35 3.29
CA ASN A 2 -3.51 9.98 2.00
C ASN A 2 -3.19 8.56 1.52
N ASN A 3 -1.96 8.06 1.74
CA ASN A 3 -1.55 6.72 1.31
C ASN A 3 -2.30 5.58 2.02
N SER A 4 -2.76 5.80 3.26
CA SER A 4 -3.53 4.79 3.99
C SER A 4 -4.94 4.60 3.40
N VAL A 5 -5.58 5.67 2.96
CA VAL A 5 -6.90 5.61 2.28
C VAL A 5 -6.74 4.90 0.93
N PHE A 6 -5.75 5.31 0.15
CA PHE A 6 -5.43 4.67 -1.13
C PHE A 6 -5.11 3.18 -0.97
N GLY A 7 -4.21 2.81 -0.05
CA GLY A 7 -3.87 1.42 0.23
C GLY A 7 -5.09 0.58 0.65
N LYS A 8 -6.04 1.20 1.37
CA LYS A 8 -7.27 0.53 1.79
C LYS A 8 -8.20 0.20 0.63
N THR A 9 -8.25 1.02 -0.41
CA THR A 9 -9.06 0.75 -1.61
C THR A 9 -8.54 -0.44 -2.41
N LEU A 10 -7.22 -0.67 -2.41
CA LEU A 10 -6.53 -1.74 -3.14
C LEU A 10 -6.18 -2.95 -2.25
N GLU A 11 -6.63 -2.96 -1.00
CA GLU A 11 -6.37 -4.06 -0.07
C GLU A 11 -6.81 -5.41 -0.64
N ASN A 12 -5.91 -6.40 -0.61
CA ASN A 12 -6.26 -7.77 -0.93
C ASN A 12 -7.07 -8.40 0.22
N ILE A 13 -8.40 -8.33 0.12
CA ILE A 13 -9.32 -8.85 1.12
C ILE A 13 -9.23 -10.37 1.33
N ARG A 14 -8.63 -11.13 0.40
CA ARG A 14 -8.39 -12.58 0.58
C ARG A 14 -7.38 -12.86 1.70
N ASN A 15 -6.48 -11.91 1.97
CA ASN A 15 -5.47 -12.02 3.01
C ASN A 15 -5.99 -11.63 4.41
N ARG A 16 -7.25 -11.17 4.52
CA ARG A 16 -7.84 -10.87 5.81
C ARG A 16 -8.04 -12.15 6.61
N VAL A 17 -7.51 -12.15 7.82
CA VAL A 17 -7.63 -13.25 8.78
C VAL A 17 -8.88 -13.08 9.66
N ASP A 18 -9.43 -14.20 10.17
CA ASP A 18 -10.46 -14.24 11.19
C ASP A 18 -9.84 -14.86 12.44
N ILE A 19 -9.43 -14.01 13.39
CA ILE A 19 -8.87 -14.47 14.68
C ILE A 19 -9.93 -14.33 15.75
N ARG A 20 -10.18 -15.43 16.48
CA ARG A 20 -11.14 -15.48 17.58
C ARG A 20 -10.39 -15.75 18.88
N LEU A 21 -10.52 -14.83 19.82
CA LEU A 21 -10.00 -15.01 21.17
C LEU A 21 -11.05 -15.75 22.01
N ILE A 22 -10.64 -16.80 22.68
CA ILE A 22 -11.52 -17.73 23.41
C ILE A 22 -10.91 -18.05 24.75
N SER A 23 -11.74 -18.13 25.78
CA SER A 23 -11.34 -18.46 27.15
C SER A 23 -11.69 -19.91 27.55
N MET A 24 -12.36 -20.66 26.70
CA MET A 24 -12.85 -22.02 27.00
C MET A 24 -12.33 -23.05 26.01
N ASP A 25 -11.64 -24.07 26.50
CA ASP A 25 -11.11 -25.17 25.69
C ASP A 25 -12.16 -25.91 24.86
N LYS A 26 -13.37 -26.14 25.39
CA LYS A 26 -14.45 -26.79 24.66
C LYS A 26 -14.86 -26.03 23.40
N VAL A 27 -14.79 -24.69 23.41
CA VAL A 27 -15.09 -23.85 22.26
C VAL A 27 -13.97 -23.89 21.26
N ALA A 28 -12.73 -23.90 21.73
CA ALA A 28 -11.54 -24.03 20.87
C ALA A 28 -11.57 -25.37 20.09
N GLN A 29 -11.88 -26.47 20.76
CA GLN A 29 -12.01 -27.79 20.13
C GLN A 29 -13.13 -27.81 19.06
N LYS A 30 -14.28 -27.19 19.33
CA LYS A 30 -15.38 -27.07 18.35
C LYS A 30 -14.98 -26.23 17.12
N LEU A 31 -14.14 -25.22 17.29
CA LEU A 31 -13.62 -24.42 16.18
C LEU A 31 -12.51 -25.15 15.41
N ALA A 32 -11.65 -25.88 16.12
CA ALA A 32 -10.62 -26.71 15.49
C ALA A 32 -11.20 -27.83 14.61
N ALA A 33 -12.39 -28.33 14.95
CA ALA A 33 -13.08 -29.34 14.14
C ALA A 33 -13.71 -28.78 12.84
N LYS A 34 -13.70 -27.45 12.63
CA LYS A 34 -14.30 -26.86 11.42
C LYS A 34 -13.32 -26.93 10.23
N PRO A 35 -13.82 -27.13 8.99
CA PRO A 35 -12.97 -27.25 7.79
C PRO A 35 -12.21 -25.97 7.44
N ASN A 36 -12.61 -24.83 7.97
CA ASN A 36 -11.94 -23.54 7.78
C ASN A 36 -10.95 -23.19 8.90
N TYR A 37 -10.65 -24.12 9.80
CA TYR A 37 -9.59 -23.99 10.81
C TYR A 37 -8.20 -23.92 10.14
N VAL A 38 -7.32 -23.07 10.65
CA VAL A 38 -5.93 -22.95 10.20
C VAL A 38 -4.95 -23.34 11.28
N SER A 39 -5.03 -22.67 12.42
CA SER A 39 -4.12 -22.86 13.55
C SER A 39 -4.71 -22.30 14.84
N CYS A 40 -4.13 -22.66 15.97
CA CYS A 40 -4.40 -22.01 17.25
C CYS A 40 -3.09 -21.67 17.95
N THR A 41 -3.12 -20.61 18.74
CA THR A 41 -2.04 -20.19 19.63
C THR A 41 -2.59 -20.06 21.03
N ILE A 42 -1.99 -20.76 21.98
CA ILE A 42 -2.35 -20.71 23.40
C ILE A 42 -1.43 -19.66 24.04
N PHE A 43 -2.00 -18.61 24.59
CA PHE A 43 -1.26 -17.55 25.28
C PHE A 43 -1.21 -17.79 26.79
N ASP A 44 -2.31 -18.32 27.35
CA ASP A 44 -2.47 -18.58 28.77
C ASP A 44 -3.54 -19.66 28.97
N GLU A 45 -3.71 -20.17 30.20
CA GLU A 45 -4.73 -21.17 30.55
C GLU A 45 -6.16 -20.77 30.14
N ASN A 46 -6.44 -19.46 30.13
CA ASN A 46 -7.75 -18.89 29.79
C ASN A 46 -7.74 -18.02 28.50
N LEU A 47 -6.70 -18.10 27.67
CA LEU A 47 -6.62 -17.27 26.47
C LEU A 47 -6.03 -18.04 25.29
N ILE A 48 -6.89 -18.43 24.38
CA ILE A 48 -6.57 -19.14 23.15
C ILE A 48 -6.99 -18.28 21.96
N ALA A 49 -6.07 -18.01 21.03
CA ALA A 49 -6.39 -17.42 19.73
C ALA A 49 -6.54 -18.51 18.68
N VAL A 50 -7.73 -18.61 18.10
CA VAL A 50 -8.02 -19.54 17.00
C VAL A 50 -8.06 -18.76 15.69
N HIS A 51 -7.18 -19.13 14.76
CA HIS A 51 -7.11 -18.56 13.42
C HIS A 51 -7.98 -19.40 12.47
N MET A 52 -8.92 -18.73 11.83
CA MET A 52 -9.87 -19.33 10.89
C MET A 52 -9.72 -18.67 9.51
N LYS A 53 -9.93 -19.41 8.42
CA LYS A 53 -10.11 -18.83 7.09
C LYS A 53 -11.52 -18.23 6.97
N LYS A 54 -11.61 -17.05 6.37
CA LYS A 54 -12.91 -16.48 6.02
C LYS A 54 -13.56 -17.30 4.91
N THR A 55 -14.76 -17.81 5.16
CA THR A 55 -15.53 -18.59 4.19
C THR A 55 -16.28 -17.72 3.20
N LYS A 56 -16.56 -16.46 3.55
CA LYS A 56 -17.23 -15.48 2.69
C LYS A 56 -16.39 -14.22 2.63
N LEU A 57 -16.11 -13.76 1.41
CA LEU A 57 -15.40 -12.51 1.14
C LEU A 57 -16.36 -11.55 0.46
N TYR A 58 -16.47 -10.34 0.99
CA TYR A 58 -17.27 -9.26 0.41
C TYR A 58 -16.35 -8.30 -0.30
N PHE A 59 -16.44 -8.22 -1.62
CA PHE A 59 -15.68 -7.30 -2.46
C PHE A 59 -16.37 -5.93 -2.52
N ASN A 60 -16.36 -5.21 -1.42
CA ASN A 60 -17.00 -3.90 -1.28
C ASN A 60 -16.01 -2.73 -1.31
N ASN A 61 -14.73 -2.99 -1.54
CA ASN A 61 -13.75 -1.93 -1.68
C ASN A 61 -13.86 -1.28 -3.06
N PRO A 62 -13.85 0.05 -3.16
CA PRO A 62 -13.92 0.76 -4.43
C PRO A 62 -12.57 0.72 -5.16
N VAL A 63 -12.19 -0.45 -5.69
CA VAL A 63 -10.90 -0.70 -6.36
C VAL A 63 -10.67 0.25 -7.54
N TYR A 64 -11.75 0.64 -8.24
CA TYR A 64 -11.70 1.62 -9.34
C TYR A 64 -11.16 2.98 -8.91
N LEU A 65 -11.44 3.43 -7.67
CA LEU A 65 -10.85 4.67 -7.14
C LEU A 65 -9.33 4.55 -6.97
N GLY A 66 -8.86 3.41 -6.45
CA GLY A 66 -7.42 3.16 -6.34
C GLY A 66 -6.73 3.14 -7.70
N MET A 67 -7.32 2.50 -8.71
CA MET A 67 -6.81 2.50 -10.09
C MET A 67 -6.76 3.92 -10.68
N SER A 68 -7.84 4.70 -10.54
CA SER A 68 -7.90 6.08 -11.04
C SER A 68 -6.86 6.99 -10.38
N ILE A 69 -6.61 6.83 -9.08
CA ILE A 69 -5.57 7.58 -8.37
C ILE A 69 -4.18 7.24 -8.92
N LEU A 70 -3.90 5.97 -9.18
CA LEU A 70 -2.63 5.54 -9.78
C LEU A 70 -2.42 6.14 -11.17
N ASP A 71 -3.44 6.12 -12.02
CA ASP A 71 -3.35 6.65 -13.38
C ASP A 71 -3.18 8.17 -13.39
N LEU A 72 -3.88 8.88 -12.51
CA LEU A 72 -3.71 10.32 -12.33
C LEU A 72 -2.31 10.66 -11.81
N SER A 73 -1.79 9.90 -10.83
CA SER A 73 -0.43 10.06 -10.32
C SER A 73 0.60 9.88 -11.42
N LYS A 74 0.52 8.80 -12.20
CA LYS A 74 1.41 8.54 -13.34
C LYS A 74 1.35 9.67 -14.37
N SER A 75 0.16 10.14 -14.72
CA SER A 75 -0.02 11.23 -15.68
C SER A 75 0.61 12.53 -15.19
N LEU A 76 0.46 12.85 -13.91
CA LEU A 76 1.07 14.02 -13.28
C LEU A 76 2.60 13.93 -13.30
N MET A 77 3.16 12.76 -12.92
CA MET A 77 4.60 12.53 -12.91
C MET A 77 5.20 12.59 -14.31
N TYR A 78 4.53 12.00 -15.29
CA TYR A 78 4.95 12.03 -16.68
C TYR A 78 4.91 13.46 -17.26
N ASN A 79 3.85 14.20 -16.96
CA ASN A 79 3.71 15.60 -17.36
C ASN A 79 4.83 16.47 -16.74
N PHE A 80 5.13 16.29 -15.45
CA PHE A 80 6.23 16.97 -14.78
C PHE A 80 7.58 16.63 -15.43
N HIS A 81 7.84 15.35 -15.73
CA HIS A 81 9.06 14.94 -16.39
C HIS A 81 9.23 15.59 -17.78
N CYS A 82 8.19 15.48 -18.64
CA CYS A 82 8.28 15.96 -20.02
C CYS A 82 8.24 17.48 -20.13
N ASN A 83 7.29 18.13 -19.45
CA ASN A 83 7.04 19.55 -19.65
C ASN A 83 7.86 20.46 -18.74
N TYR A 84 8.36 19.94 -17.61
CA TYR A 84 9.17 20.75 -16.72
C TYR A 84 10.64 20.35 -16.74
N ILE A 85 10.96 19.08 -16.44
CA ILE A 85 12.36 18.66 -16.31
C ILE A 85 13.07 18.68 -17.67
N LYS A 86 12.50 18.02 -18.68
CA LYS A 86 13.10 18.00 -20.03
C LYS A 86 13.21 19.38 -20.65
N THR A 87 12.21 20.22 -20.47
CA THR A 87 12.22 21.58 -21.01
C THR A 87 13.26 22.47 -20.33
N LYS A 88 13.47 22.28 -19.01
CA LYS A 88 14.38 23.12 -18.22
C LYS A 88 15.83 22.68 -18.27
N PHE A 89 16.08 21.38 -18.26
CA PHE A 89 17.42 20.81 -18.12
C PHE A 89 17.88 20.03 -19.36
N GLY A 90 16.97 19.68 -20.27
CA GLY A 90 17.27 18.92 -21.48
C GLY A 90 18.04 17.63 -21.17
N ASP A 91 19.14 17.42 -21.87
CA ASP A 91 20.01 16.23 -21.72
C ASP A 91 20.88 16.26 -20.45
N ASN A 92 20.90 17.39 -19.71
CA ASN A 92 21.61 17.48 -18.43
C ASN A 92 20.85 16.84 -17.25
N ALA A 93 19.60 16.40 -17.46
CA ALA A 93 18.81 15.71 -16.46
C ALA A 93 18.61 14.24 -16.87
N LYS A 94 19.16 13.34 -16.07
CA LYS A 94 18.98 11.90 -16.23
C LYS A 94 18.02 11.38 -15.16
N LEU A 95 16.94 10.73 -15.59
CA LEU A 95 16.04 10.05 -14.68
C LEU A 95 16.71 8.78 -14.15
N LEU A 96 16.88 8.66 -12.84
CA LEU A 96 17.51 7.51 -12.19
C LEU A 96 16.49 6.44 -11.86
N PHE A 97 15.42 6.80 -11.17
CA PHE A 97 14.31 5.89 -10.90
C PHE A 97 12.99 6.64 -10.70
N THR A 98 11.90 5.90 -10.82
CA THR A 98 10.54 6.38 -10.56
C THR A 98 9.87 5.46 -9.55
N GLU A 99 9.14 6.05 -8.64
CA GLU A 99 8.21 5.38 -7.76
C GLU A 99 6.80 5.95 -7.98
N THR A 100 5.79 5.42 -7.29
CA THR A 100 4.37 5.78 -7.53
C THR A 100 4.13 7.30 -7.48
N ASP A 101 4.81 8.01 -6.59
CA ASP A 101 4.62 9.44 -6.29
C ASP A 101 5.95 10.22 -6.23
N SER A 102 7.03 9.62 -6.69
CA SER A 102 8.35 10.24 -6.63
C SER A 102 9.21 9.98 -7.86
N LEU A 103 10.06 10.95 -8.19
CA LEU A 103 11.03 10.90 -9.28
C LEU A 103 12.40 11.29 -8.75
N ALA A 104 13.41 10.48 -9.01
CA ALA A 104 14.79 10.82 -8.69
C ALA A 104 15.59 11.13 -9.96
N TYR A 105 16.29 12.25 -9.93
CA TYR A 105 17.09 12.74 -11.06
C TYR A 105 18.53 12.98 -10.67
N GLU A 106 19.41 12.68 -11.58
CA GLU A 106 20.77 13.22 -11.62
C GLU A 106 20.76 14.43 -12.55
N ILE A 107 21.12 15.62 -12.01
CA ILE A 107 21.12 16.87 -12.77
C ILE A 107 22.53 17.44 -12.78
N ASN A 108 23.13 17.49 -13.96
CA ASN A 108 24.45 18.09 -14.16
C ASN A 108 24.28 19.60 -14.43
N THR A 109 24.47 20.43 -13.41
CA THR A 109 24.35 21.89 -13.51
C THR A 109 25.33 22.59 -12.59
N LYS A 110 25.95 23.68 -13.08
CA LYS A 110 26.94 24.47 -12.33
C LYS A 110 26.31 25.28 -11.18
N ASP A 111 25.01 25.57 -11.21
CA ASP A 111 24.34 26.52 -10.30
C ASP A 111 22.96 26.02 -9.81
N PHE A 112 22.91 24.81 -9.27
CA PHE A 112 21.65 24.26 -8.77
C PHE A 112 21.05 25.10 -7.63
N LEU A 113 21.86 25.58 -6.69
CA LEU A 113 21.41 26.35 -5.53
C LEU A 113 20.90 27.75 -5.89
N GLN A 114 21.53 28.45 -6.84
CA GLN A 114 21.06 29.76 -7.27
C GLN A 114 19.72 29.69 -8.02
N ARG A 115 19.47 28.64 -8.78
CA ARG A 115 18.20 28.44 -9.50
C ARG A 115 17.05 28.05 -8.56
N TYR A 116 17.35 27.48 -7.41
CA TYR A 116 16.35 27.13 -6.40
C TYR A 116 15.91 28.34 -5.58
N GLN A 117 16.85 29.25 -5.27
CA GLN A 117 16.57 30.45 -4.45
C GLN A 117 15.75 31.54 -5.18
N ARG A 118 15.73 31.58 -6.51
CA ARG A 118 14.95 32.57 -7.29
C ARG A 118 13.42 32.31 -7.30
N ARG A 119 12.93 31.34 -6.56
CA ARG A 119 11.50 30.97 -6.52
C ARG A 119 10.84 31.07 -5.13
N ARG A 120 11.47 31.81 -4.20
CA ARG A 120 10.80 32.20 -2.94
C ARG A 120 10.23 33.61 -3.02
#